data_6b156d4ab38b02437dc55494b0772153
#
_entry.id   6b156d4ab38b02437dc55494b0772153
#
_cell.length_a   1.000
_cell.length_b   1.000
_cell.length_c   1.000
_cell.angle_alpha   90.00
_cell.angle_beta   90.00
_cell.angle_gamma   90.00
#
_symmetry.space_group_name_H-M   'P 1'
#
loop_
_entity.id
_entity.type
_entity.pdbx_description
1 polymer ?
#
loop_
_entity_poly.entity_id
_entity_poly.type
_entity_poly.pdbx_seq_one_letter_code
_entity_poly.pdbx_strand_id
1 'polypeptide(L)'
;MEHPENSSEYKGLTVNSGVEQPSTVNPYLNRARYRRREYTVGEMVEGILKGNVTVLSQAVTLIESVNPDHQQKAQEVIEKCLPYSGKSLRIGISGVPGAGKSTSIDQFGVHVLDRFGGKLAVLAIDPSSERSKGSILGDKTRMEKLSLREEAFIRPSPTAGSLGGVARKTRETIILCVTANIFISYLME
;
A
#
# COMPACT_ATOMS: atom_id res chain seq x y z
N MET A 1 -19.19 -26.45 37.77
CA MET A 1 -20.36 -25.59 38.08
C MET A 1 -21.43 -25.88 37.07
N GLU A 2 -22.54 -26.47 37.46
CA GLU A 2 -23.67 -26.64 36.54
C GLU A 2 -24.25 -25.24 36.22
N HIS A 3 -24.46 -24.98 34.96
CA HIS A 3 -25.07 -23.73 34.49
C HIS A 3 -26.53 -23.67 35.00
N PRO A 4 -26.99 -22.57 35.62
CA PRO A 4 -28.35 -22.46 36.19
C PRO A 4 -29.45 -22.70 35.14
N GLU A 5 -29.14 -22.56 33.87
CA GLU A 5 -30.04 -22.78 32.73
C GLU A 5 -30.30 -24.28 32.44
N ASN A 6 -29.50 -25.20 33.00
CA ASN A 6 -29.68 -26.65 32.86
C ASN A 6 -30.48 -27.25 33.98
N SER A 7 -31.14 -26.45 34.85
CA SER A 7 -32.03 -26.95 35.86
C SER A 7 -33.32 -27.49 35.24
N SER A 8 -33.93 -28.53 35.88
CA SER A 8 -35.18 -29.15 35.39
C SER A 8 -36.40 -28.22 35.38
N GLU A 9 -36.25 -26.99 35.84
CA GLU A 9 -37.27 -25.94 35.82
C GLU A 9 -37.37 -25.22 34.45
N TYR A 10 -36.30 -25.25 33.66
CA TYR A 10 -36.26 -24.61 32.34
C TYR A 10 -36.48 -25.66 31.23
N LYS A 11 -37.72 -26.17 31.12
CA LYS A 11 -38.11 -27.06 30.05
C LYS A 11 -38.17 -26.30 28.71
N GLY A 12 -37.11 -26.33 27.94
CA GLY A 12 -37.10 -25.76 26.62
C GLY A 12 -35.79 -25.12 26.18
N LEU A 13 -34.82 -24.88 27.07
CA LEU A 13 -33.50 -24.43 26.74
C LEU A 13 -32.48 -25.53 27.05
N THR A 14 -31.96 -26.17 26.01
CA THR A 14 -30.78 -27.04 26.11
C THR A 14 -29.55 -26.25 25.70
N VAL A 15 -28.69 -25.90 26.65
CA VAL A 15 -27.39 -25.30 26.33
C VAL A 15 -26.47 -26.45 25.89
N ASN A 16 -26.20 -26.56 24.62
CA ASN A 16 -25.20 -27.48 24.12
C ASN A 16 -23.79 -26.95 24.44
N SER A 17 -22.93 -27.84 24.92
CA SER A 17 -21.50 -27.51 25.03
C SER A 17 -21.01 -27.05 23.65
N GLY A 18 -20.50 -25.83 23.59
CA GLY A 18 -20.01 -25.25 22.31
C GLY A 18 -18.93 -26.14 21.66
N VAL A 19 -18.81 -26.05 20.37
CA VAL A 19 -17.75 -26.72 19.62
C VAL A 19 -16.41 -26.15 20.11
N GLU A 20 -15.44 -27.03 20.44
CA GLU A 20 -14.07 -26.59 20.75
C GLU A 20 -13.57 -25.65 19.66
N GLN A 21 -13.19 -24.43 20.05
CA GLN A 21 -12.64 -23.50 19.09
C GLN A 21 -11.35 -24.07 18.50
N PRO A 22 -11.24 -24.18 17.17
CA PRO A 22 -10.00 -24.59 16.55
C PRO A 22 -8.88 -23.62 16.95
N SER A 23 -7.68 -24.16 17.11
CA SER A 23 -6.48 -23.36 17.39
C SER A 23 -6.42 -22.13 16.48
N THR A 24 -6.29 -20.93 17.07
CA THR A 24 -6.14 -19.67 16.33
C THR A 24 -4.89 -19.65 15.43
N VAL A 25 -3.98 -20.59 15.63
CA VAL A 25 -2.80 -20.78 14.79
C VAL A 25 -2.99 -22.07 14.01
N ASN A 26 -3.12 -21.98 12.70
CA ASN A 26 -3.19 -23.15 11.83
C ASN A 26 -1.92 -24.01 12.05
N PRO A 27 -2.02 -25.25 12.64
CA PRO A 27 -0.87 -26.11 12.91
C PRO A 27 -0.16 -26.57 11.63
N TYR A 28 -0.82 -26.49 10.48
CA TYR A 28 -0.27 -26.83 9.17
C TYR A 28 0.40 -25.65 8.45
N LEU A 29 0.36 -24.44 9.04
CA LEU A 29 1.18 -23.34 8.54
C LEU A 29 2.65 -23.69 8.72
N ASN A 30 3.22 -24.23 7.65
CA ASN A 30 4.64 -24.46 7.57
C ASN A 30 5.33 -23.08 7.69
N ARG A 31 5.89 -22.80 8.86
CA ARG A 31 6.65 -21.58 9.16
C ARG A 31 8.00 -21.59 8.44
N ALA A 32 8.07 -22.09 7.22
CA ALA A 32 9.15 -21.75 6.33
C ALA A 32 9.12 -20.23 6.22
N ARG A 33 9.94 -19.56 7.02
CA ARG A 33 10.14 -18.11 6.95
C ARG A 33 10.46 -17.80 5.51
N TYR A 34 9.50 -17.32 4.77
CA TYR A 34 9.72 -16.71 3.47
C TYR A 34 10.66 -15.53 3.74
N ARG A 35 11.97 -15.78 3.68
CA ARG A 35 12.95 -14.69 3.74
C ARG A 35 12.68 -13.85 2.49
N ARG A 36 12.15 -12.65 2.69
CA ARG A 36 12.04 -11.68 1.59
C ARG A 36 13.43 -11.56 0.98
N ARG A 37 13.51 -11.72 -0.32
CA ARG A 37 14.76 -11.50 -1.06
C ARG A 37 15.23 -10.08 -0.79
N GLU A 38 16.41 -9.95 -0.26
CA GLU A 38 17.06 -8.65 -0.10
C GLU A 38 17.77 -8.34 -1.41
N TYR A 39 17.37 -7.24 -2.04
CA TYR A 39 18.03 -6.76 -3.24
C TYR A 39 19.20 -5.84 -2.87
N THR A 40 20.28 -5.93 -3.60
CA THR A 40 21.35 -4.92 -3.58
C THR A 40 20.86 -3.61 -4.21
N VAL A 41 21.58 -2.50 -3.98
CA VAL A 41 21.26 -1.22 -4.62
C VAL A 41 21.21 -1.35 -6.15
N GLY A 42 22.20 -2.06 -6.75
CA GLY A 42 22.25 -2.28 -8.19
C GLY A 42 21.05 -3.06 -8.73
N GLU A 43 20.69 -4.16 -8.08
CA GLU A 43 19.51 -4.96 -8.44
C GLU A 43 18.21 -4.16 -8.30
N MET A 44 18.10 -3.30 -7.28
CA MET A 44 16.94 -2.42 -7.10
C MET A 44 16.83 -1.43 -8.26
N VAL A 45 17.89 -0.73 -8.59
CA VAL A 45 17.91 0.24 -9.69
C VAL A 45 17.57 -0.44 -11.02
N GLU A 46 18.18 -1.57 -11.31
CA GLU A 46 17.91 -2.33 -12.53
C GLU A 46 16.45 -2.81 -12.59
N GLY A 47 15.93 -3.34 -11.49
CA GLY A 47 14.53 -3.77 -11.40
C GLY A 47 13.55 -2.62 -11.59
N ILE A 48 13.84 -1.45 -11.01
CA ILE A 48 13.02 -0.24 -11.18
C ILE A 48 13.05 0.23 -12.64
N LEU A 49 14.21 0.30 -13.26
CA LEU A 49 14.36 0.67 -14.67
C LEU A 49 13.59 -0.27 -15.62
N LYS A 50 13.52 -1.56 -15.28
CA LYS A 50 12.69 -2.55 -15.99
C LYS A 50 11.19 -2.43 -15.70
N GLY A 51 10.79 -1.52 -14.81
CA GLY A 51 9.40 -1.33 -14.42
C GLY A 51 8.83 -2.47 -13.57
N ASN A 52 9.68 -3.18 -12.80
CA ASN A 52 9.24 -4.26 -11.91
C ASN A 52 8.55 -3.67 -10.67
N VAL A 53 7.23 -3.85 -10.60
CA VAL A 53 6.38 -3.31 -9.52
C VAL A 53 6.75 -3.87 -8.14
N THR A 54 7.20 -5.12 -8.05
CA THR A 54 7.62 -5.73 -6.78
C THR A 54 8.88 -5.05 -6.23
N VAL A 55 9.87 -4.83 -7.09
CA VAL A 55 11.11 -4.13 -6.72
C VAL A 55 10.82 -2.67 -6.37
N LEU A 56 9.98 -1.99 -7.17
CA LEU A 56 9.52 -0.63 -6.90
C LEU A 56 8.84 -0.53 -5.52
N SER A 57 7.93 -1.45 -5.22
CA SER A 57 7.23 -1.48 -3.91
C SER A 57 8.19 -1.67 -2.74
N GLN A 58 9.22 -2.50 -2.90
CA GLN A 58 10.24 -2.68 -1.87
C GLN A 58 11.12 -1.44 -1.71
N ALA A 59 11.50 -0.79 -2.80
CA ALA A 59 12.26 0.46 -2.76
C ALA A 59 11.47 1.59 -2.08
N VAL A 60 10.17 1.71 -2.35
CA VAL A 60 9.29 2.67 -1.66
C VAL A 60 9.22 2.36 -0.17
N THR A 61 9.09 1.08 0.22
CA THR A 61 9.12 0.68 1.63
C THR A 61 10.45 1.03 2.30
N LEU A 62 11.56 0.92 1.57
CA LEU A 62 12.88 1.30 2.06
C LEU A 62 12.98 2.82 2.34
N ILE A 63 12.43 3.65 1.43
CA ILE A 63 12.35 5.11 1.61
C ILE A 63 11.51 5.49 2.82
N GLU A 64 10.40 4.79 3.04
CA GLU A 64 9.48 5.05 4.17
C GLU A 64 10.02 4.57 5.52
N SER A 65 11.08 3.75 5.51
CA SER A 65 11.68 3.22 6.74
C SER A 65 12.38 4.30 7.55
N VAL A 66 12.28 4.18 8.88
CA VAL A 66 13.00 5.05 9.83
C VAL A 66 14.36 4.47 10.25
N ASN A 67 14.70 3.26 9.81
CA ASN A 67 15.99 2.63 10.10
C ASN A 67 17.11 3.35 9.35
N PRO A 68 18.19 3.79 10.03
CA PRO A 68 19.32 4.50 9.40
C PRO A 68 19.96 3.72 8.23
N ASP A 69 20.16 2.42 8.37
CA ASP A 69 20.76 1.58 7.31
C ASP A 69 19.88 1.55 6.06
N HIS A 70 18.55 1.50 6.27
CA HIS A 70 17.59 1.57 5.19
C HIS A 70 17.59 2.94 4.52
N GLN A 71 17.73 4.02 5.29
CA GLN A 71 17.77 5.38 4.75
C GLN A 71 19.01 5.60 3.88
N GLN A 72 20.19 5.11 4.32
CA GLN A 72 21.40 5.19 3.52
C GLN A 72 21.23 4.45 2.19
N LYS A 73 20.75 3.20 2.23
CA LYS A 73 20.49 2.39 1.04
C LYS A 73 19.44 3.04 0.12
N ALA A 74 18.38 3.63 0.70
CA ALA A 74 17.35 4.35 -0.05
C ALA A 74 17.94 5.55 -0.79
N GLN A 75 18.80 6.31 -0.12
CA GLN A 75 19.47 7.47 -0.70
C GLN A 75 20.31 7.09 -1.92
N GLU A 76 21.10 6.01 -1.83
CA GLU A 76 21.90 5.52 -2.94
C GLU A 76 21.02 5.07 -4.14
N VAL A 77 19.87 4.43 -3.86
CA VAL A 77 18.92 4.05 -4.92
C VAL A 77 18.34 5.28 -5.59
N ILE A 78 17.93 6.30 -4.82
CA ILE A 78 17.36 7.55 -5.36
C ILE A 78 18.39 8.28 -6.21
N GLU A 79 19.61 8.43 -5.75
CA GLU A 79 20.69 9.12 -6.48
C GLU A 79 20.92 8.46 -7.85
N LYS A 80 20.93 7.13 -7.90
CA LYS A 80 21.11 6.39 -9.15
C LYS A 80 19.88 6.43 -10.07
N CYS A 81 18.68 6.60 -9.50
CA CYS A 81 17.43 6.74 -10.26
C CYS A 81 17.20 8.16 -10.78
N LEU A 82 17.77 9.18 -10.12
CA LEU A 82 17.54 10.59 -10.41
C LEU A 82 17.76 11.00 -11.87
N PRO A 83 18.82 10.53 -12.57
CA PRO A 83 19.06 10.86 -13.97
C PRO A 83 17.93 10.39 -14.92
N TYR A 84 17.17 9.39 -14.52
CA TYR A 84 16.08 8.80 -15.30
C TYR A 84 14.71 9.39 -14.96
N SER A 85 14.65 10.27 -13.94
CA SER A 85 13.42 10.92 -13.49
C SER A 85 13.23 12.25 -14.24
N GLY A 86 11.99 12.59 -14.60
CA GLY A 86 11.72 13.93 -15.13
C GLY A 86 10.65 14.01 -16.23
N LYS A 87 10.26 12.90 -16.83
CA LYS A 87 9.30 12.86 -17.94
C LYS A 87 7.96 12.26 -17.53
N SER A 88 7.30 12.81 -16.50
CA SER A 88 5.98 12.34 -16.08
C SER A 88 5.03 13.49 -15.83
N LEU A 89 3.75 13.28 -16.14
CA LEU A 89 2.66 14.15 -15.74
C LEU A 89 2.31 13.85 -14.27
N ARG A 90 2.22 14.88 -13.44
CA ARG A 90 1.87 14.77 -12.02
C ARG A 90 0.60 15.55 -11.77
N ILE A 91 -0.40 14.90 -11.20
CA ILE A 91 -1.70 15.49 -10.94
C ILE A 91 -1.96 15.42 -9.44
N GLY A 92 -2.08 16.56 -8.78
CA GLY A 92 -2.51 16.67 -7.38
C GLY A 92 -4.03 16.73 -7.31
N ILE A 93 -4.64 15.87 -6.48
CA ILE A 93 -6.08 15.86 -6.22
C ILE A 93 -6.29 16.06 -4.73
N SER A 94 -6.80 17.24 -4.36
CA SER A 94 -7.11 17.62 -2.98
C SER A 94 -8.61 17.88 -2.83
N GLY A 95 -9.11 17.74 -1.61
CA GLY A 95 -10.51 18.00 -1.30
C GLY A 95 -10.95 17.38 0.00
N VAL A 96 -12.09 17.81 0.52
CA VAL A 96 -12.66 17.34 1.78
C VAL A 96 -12.94 15.83 1.78
N PRO A 97 -12.93 15.15 2.93
CA PRO A 97 -13.36 13.76 3.04
C PRO A 97 -14.78 13.58 2.46
N GLY A 98 -15.01 12.50 1.73
CA GLY A 98 -16.32 12.22 1.12
C GLY A 98 -16.59 12.92 -0.23
N ALA A 99 -15.72 13.80 -0.71
CA ALA A 99 -15.89 14.51 -2.00
C ALA A 99 -15.80 13.61 -3.26
N GLY A 100 -15.58 12.31 -3.10
CA GLY A 100 -15.49 11.39 -4.24
C GLY A 100 -14.12 11.31 -4.91
N LYS A 101 -13.04 11.79 -4.27
CA LYS A 101 -11.67 11.76 -4.82
C LYS A 101 -11.26 10.38 -5.32
N SER A 102 -11.36 9.37 -4.48
CA SER A 102 -10.96 7.98 -4.82
C SER A 102 -11.79 7.42 -5.97
N THR A 103 -13.09 7.69 -5.99
CA THR A 103 -13.99 7.28 -7.08
C THR A 103 -13.62 7.95 -8.39
N SER A 104 -13.32 9.25 -8.35
CA SER A 104 -12.87 10.00 -9.54
C SER A 104 -11.53 9.48 -10.06
N ILE A 105 -10.57 9.18 -9.16
CA ILE A 105 -9.28 8.59 -9.53
C ILE A 105 -9.46 7.22 -10.16
N ASP A 106 -10.32 6.37 -9.59
CA ASP A 106 -10.61 5.04 -10.11
C ASP A 106 -11.10 5.10 -11.56
N GLN A 107 -12.14 5.90 -11.82
CA GLN A 107 -12.74 6.03 -13.15
C GLN A 107 -11.79 6.71 -14.15
N PHE A 108 -11.17 7.81 -13.74
CA PHE A 108 -10.27 8.57 -14.60
C PHE A 108 -8.97 7.81 -14.86
N GLY A 109 -8.43 7.10 -13.87
CA GLY A 109 -7.24 6.26 -14.02
C GLY A 109 -7.45 5.15 -15.03
N VAL A 110 -8.58 4.43 -14.95
CA VAL A 110 -8.94 3.40 -15.95
C VAL A 110 -9.07 4.03 -17.33
N HIS A 111 -9.79 5.15 -17.46
CA HIS A 111 -9.95 5.84 -18.73
C HIS A 111 -8.62 6.24 -19.37
N VAL A 112 -7.68 6.74 -18.55
CA VAL A 112 -6.35 7.13 -19.01
C VAL A 112 -5.56 5.93 -19.49
N LEU A 113 -5.57 4.82 -18.75
CA LEU A 113 -4.89 3.59 -19.15
C LEU A 113 -5.46 3.02 -20.44
N ASP A 114 -6.78 3.01 -20.60
CA ASP A 114 -7.46 2.50 -21.79
C ASP A 114 -7.21 3.39 -23.03
N ARG A 115 -7.13 4.70 -22.83
CA ARG A 115 -6.98 5.66 -23.96
C ARG A 115 -5.55 5.86 -24.41
N PHE A 116 -4.61 5.89 -23.48
CA PHE A 116 -3.21 6.28 -23.75
C PHE A 116 -2.23 5.13 -23.53
N GLY A 117 -2.65 4.07 -22.86
CA GLY A 117 -1.75 2.99 -22.44
C GLY A 117 -0.75 3.44 -21.37
N GLY A 118 0.32 2.67 -21.21
CA GLY A 118 1.41 2.98 -20.27
C GLY A 118 1.13 2.53 -18.85
N LYS A 119 1.77 3.18 -17.87
CA LYS A 119 1.65 2.86 -16.45
C LYS A 119 1.23 4.10 -15.65
N LEU A 120 0.48 3.88 -14.58
CA LEU A 120 -0.08 4.90 -13.72
C LEU A 120 0.26 4.60 -12.27
N ALA A 121 0.64 5.62 -11.48
CA ALA A 121 0.77 5.50 -10.03
C ALA A 121 -0.27 6.36 -9.31
N VAL A 122 -0.82 5.83 -8.24
CA VAL A 122 -1.62 6.58 -7.27
C VAL A 122 -0.91 6.55 -5.93
N LEU A 123 -0.47 7.71 -5.47
CA LEU A 123 0.14 7.89 -4.16
C LEU A 123 -0.93 8.51 -3.25
N ALA A 124 -1.57 7.67 -2.46
CA ALA A 124 -2.60 8.10 -1.53
C ALA A 124 -1.95 8.49 -0.20
N ILE A 125 -2.09 9.75 0.17
CA ILE A 125 -1.60 10.29 1.44
C ILE A 125 -2.83 10.54 2.31
N ASP A 126 -3.00 9.73 3.34
CA ASP A 126 -4.12 9.89 4.26
C ASP A 126 -3.67 10.53 5.58
N PRO A 127 -4.03 11.79 5.83
CA PRO A 127 -3.71 12.45 7.09
C PRO A 127 -4.40 11.82 8.31
N SER A 128 -5.43 11.00 8.10
CA SER A 128 -6.17 10.31 9.16
C SER A 128 -5.58 8.95 9.55
N SER A 129 -4.60 8.45 8.80
CA SER A 129 -4.04 7.10 8.98
C SER A 129 -3.34 6.87 10.34
N GLU A 130 -2.97 7.93 11.05
CA GLU A 130 -2.44 7.84 12.41
C GLU A 130 -3.51 7.49 13.46
N ARG A 131 -4.76 7.87 13.21
CA ARG A 131 -5.88 7.62 14.15
C ARG A 131 -6.51 6.24 13.97
N SER A 132 -6.39 5.64 12.80
CA SER A 132 -6.97 4.34 12.51
C SER A 132 -5.93 3.42 11.87
N LYS A 133 -5.32 2.54 12.66
CA LYS A 133 -4.36 1.52 12.20
C LYS A 133 -4.90 0.56 11.10
N GLY A 134 -6.11 0.80 10.58
CA GLY A 134 -6.80 0.01 9.56
C GLY A 134 -7.00 0.70 8.20
N SER A 135 -6.65 1.99 8.08
CA SER A 135 -6.97 2.82 6.89
C SER A 135 -6.13 2.49 5.64
N ILE A 136 -4.97 1.87 5.80
CA ILE A 136 -4.04 1.60 4.67
C ILE A 136 -4.67 0.71 3.58
N LEU A 137 -5.59 -0.19 3.94
CA LEU A 137 -6.31 -1.02 2.98
C LEU A 137 -7.55 -0.32 2.39
N GLY A 138 -8.10 0.69 3.09
CA GLY A 138 -9.34 1.36 2.70
C GLY A 138 -9.25 2.11 1.37
N ASP A 139 -8.13 2.73 1.07
CA ASP A 139 -7.98 3.48 -0.18
C ASP A 139 -7.85 2.56 -1.40
N LYS A 140 -7.18 1.43 -1.25
CA LYS A 140 -7.09 0.43 -2.32
C LYS A 140 -8.43 -0.22 -2.62
N THR A 141 -9.26 -0.46 -1.60
CA THR A 141 -10.61 -1.03 -1.75
C THR A 141 -11.61 -0.04 -2.37
N ARG A 142 -11.35 1.28 -2.28
CA ARG A 142 -12.18 2.31 -2.91
C ARG A 142 -11.89 2.52 -4.40
N MET A 143 -10.77 1.99 -4.89
CA MET A 143 -10.36 2.06 -6.30
C MET A 143 -10.44 0.65 -6.91
N GLU A 144 -11.67 0.09 -6.94
CA GLU A 144 -11.90 -1.32 -7.29
C GLU A 144 -11.43 -1.66 -8.70
N LYS A 145 -11.76 -0.84 -9.69
CA LYS A 145 -11.41 -1.09 -11.09
C LYS A 145 -9.93 -0.90 -11.36
N LEU A 146 -9.38 0.19 -10.83
CA LEU A 146 -7.97 0.51 -11.03
C LEU A 146 -7.05 -0.46 -10.29
N SER A 147 -7.49 -0.97 -9.13
CA SER A 147 -6.71 -1.93 -8.35
C SER A 147 -6.54 -3.30 -9.02
N LEU A 148 -7.37 -3.62 -10.00
CA LEU A 148 -7.29 -4.85 -10.80
C LEU A 148 -6.38 -4.72 -12.03
N ARG A 149 -5.93 -3.50 -12.35
CA ARG A 149 -5.07 -3.23 -13.50
C ARG A 149 -3.60 -3.46 -13.13
N GLU A 150 -2.92 -4.30 -13.89
CA GLU A 150 -1.47 -4.58 -13.69
C GLU A 150 -0.60 -3.35 -13.97
N GLU A 151 -1.09 -2.43 -14.80
CA GLU A 151 -0.44 -1.19 -15.16
C GLU A 151 -0.55 -0.11 -14.07
N ALA A 152 -1.42 -0.33 -13.07
CA ALA A 152 -1.65 0.61 -11.98
C ALA A 152 -0.86 0.25 -10.71
N PHE A 153 -0.05 1.18 -10.26
CA PHE A 153 0.65 1.09 -8.98
C PHE A 153 -0.04 1.97 -7.94
N ILE A 154 -0.79 1.37 -7.03
CA ILE A 154 -1.49 2.09 -5.95
C ILE A 154 -0.71 1.92 -4.66
N ARG A 155 -0.21 3.03 -4.10
CA ARG A 155 0.56 3.06 -2.85
C ARG A 155 -0.10 3.99 -1.84
N PRO A 156 -0.79 3.43 -0.84
CA PRO A 156 -1.12 4.18 0.37
C PRO A 156 0.15 4.44 1.18
N SER A 157 0.42 5.67 1.51
CA SER A 157 1.57 6.08 2.34
C SER A 157 1.07 6.69 3.64
N PRO A 158 1.53 6.20 4.81
CA PRO A 158 1.17 6.79 6.08
C PRO A 158 1.79 8.19 6.19
N THR A 159 1.00 9.14 6.70
CA THR A 159 1.54 10.41 7.14
C THR A 159 2.34 10.18 8.42
N ALA A 160 3.63 10.39 8.39
CA ALA A 160 4.50 10.20 9.57
C ALA A 160 4.40 11.38 10.57
N GLY A 161 3.20 11.90 10.85
CA GLY A 161 2.95 12.89 11.91
C GLY A 161 3.59 14.27 11.75
N SER A 162 4.35 14.52 10.72
CA SER A 162 4.93 15.84 10.44
C SER A 162 4.54 16.33 9.05
N LEU A 163 3.88 17.48 8.99
CA LEU A 163 3.52 18.17 7.75
C LEU A 163 4.68 18.32 6.74
N GLY A 164 5.94 18.32 7.20
CA GLY A 164 7.11 18.39 6.35
C GLY A 164 7.71 17.05 5.93
N GLY A 165 7.52 15.96 6.69
CA GLY A 165 8.12 14.66 6.44
C GLY A 165 7.45 13.88 5.31
N VAL A 166 6.14 14.04 5.15
CA VAL A 166 5.36 13.40 4.08
C VAL A 166 5.75 13.94 2.71
N ALA A 167 5.83 15.25 2.56
CA ALA A 167 6.22 15.88 1.30
C ALA A 167 7.59 15.41 0.80
N ARG A 168 8.53 15.15 1.73
CA ARG A 168 9.87 14.66 1.40
C ARG A 168 9.85 13.24 0.86
N LYS A 169 9.23 12.30 1.56
CA LYS A 169 9.14 10.89 1.16
C LYS A 169 8.30 10.70 -0.12
N THR A 170 7.27 11.48 -0.28
CA THR A 170 6.43 11.47 -1.49
C THR A 170 7.21 11.88 -2.73
N ARG A 171 8.05 12.92 -2.63
CA ARG A 171 8.89 13.36 -3.74
C ARG A 171 9.87 12.27 -4.16
N GLU A 172 10.50 11.62 -3.22
CA GLU A 172 11.41 10.49 -3.45
C GLU A 172 10.68 9.32 -4.10
N THR A 173 9.49 9.00 -3.62
CA THR A 173 8.62 7.96 -4.22
C THR A 173 8.25 8.28 -5.67
N ILE A 174 7.92 9.55 -5.97
CA ILE A 174 7.64 9.98 -7.34
C ILE A 174 8.86 9.75 -8.24
N ILE A 175 10.08 10.06 -7.79
CA ILE A 175 11.32 9.81 -8.56
C ILE A 175 11.42 8.34 -8.94
N LEU A 176 11.19 7.42 -8.01
CA LEU A 176 11.21 5.97 -8.30
C LEU A 176 10.11 5.55 -9.27
N CYS A 177 8.89 6.07 -9.11
CA CYS A 177 7.78 5.77 -10.02
C CYS A 177 8.10 6.21 -11.45
N VAL A 178 8.64 7.41 -11.62
CA VAL A 178 9.04 7.94 -12.95
C VAL A 178 10.15 7.09 -13.55
N THR A 179 11.14 6.69 -12.77
CA THR A 179 12.24 5.80 -13.20
C THR A 179 11.70 4.43 -13.63
N ALA A 180 10.60 3.96 -13.04
CA ALA A 180 9.92 2.73 -13.42
C ALA A 180 9.03 2.86 -14.68
N ASN A 181 9.21 3.92 -15.48
CA ASN A 181 8.40 4.24 -16.66
C ASN A 181 6.91 4.46 -16.34
N ILE A 182 6.61 5.01 -15.18
CA ILE A 182 5.26 5.44 -14.83
C ILE A 182 5.09 6.90 -15.27
N PHE A 183 4.27 7.09 -16.29
CA PHE A 183 4.14 8.40 -16.95
C PHE A 183 3.14 9.34 -16.26
N ILE A 184 2.22 8.81 -15.45
CA ILE A 184 1.19 9.59 -14.76
C ILE A 184 1.21 9.23 -13.29
N SER A 185 1.29 10.24 -12.44
CA SER A 185 1.23 10.06 -10.99
C SER A 185 0.13 10.93 -10.42
N TYR A 186 -0.82 10.31 -9.73
CA TYR A 186 -1.82 11.02 -8.92
C TYR A 186 -1.32 11.13 -7.49
N LEU A 187 -1.38 12.33 -6.96
CA LEU A 187 -1.17 12.61 -5.55
C LEU A 187 -2.53 12.95 -4.95
N MET A 188 -2.98 12.15 -4.00
CA MET A 188 -4.24 12.34 -3.29
C MET A 188 -3.93 12.75 -1.85
N GLU A 189 -4.45 13.88 -1.41
CA GLU A 189 -4.32 14.42 -0.07
C GLU A 189 -5.69 14.58 0.61
#